data_3082f962d1a666d4aee94bb731db0dcd
#
_entry.id   3082f962d1a666d4aee94bb731db0dcd
#
_cell.length_a   1.000
_cell.length_b   1.000
_cell.length_c   1.000
_cell.angle_alpha   90.00
_cell.angle_beta   90.00
_cell.angle_gamma   90.00
#
_symmetry.space_group_name_H-M   'P 1'
#
loop_
_entity.id
_entity.type
_entity.pdbx_description
1 polymer ?
#
loop_
_entity_poly.entity_id
_entity_poly.type
_entity_poly.pdbx_seq_one_letter_code
_entity_poly.pdbx_strand_id
1 'polypeptide(L)'
;MIVDAGNPRNGVSEHLHGYLTRDGESPTQLLAAGRKEVTEYGGEVTTGTAIGIEQTEDGGFLVQTDVSASLEARTVLVATGLRDELPNIAGLQDRWGVDVLHCPYCHGYEVRDTPIGVLGGDNRPFTIHQASLVRQWSDDVVFFPNRIELTCTERDRLTVRGIRIVEGDVAGVSVADGRLDGVELASGQVVPRSVVFVGPRFVPRDALLTDLGCDADENGWVVTDPAGGTSTPGVWAAGNVSDSPAQLITAAAAGSKAAIALNHYLLEQDIVRAVATATELQPSVTGSSPRGVS
;
A
#
# COMPACT_ATOMS: atom_id res chain seq x y z
N MET A 1 -19.94 -4.18 2.57
CA MET A 1 -19.83 -2.98 1.69
C MET A 1 -18.36 -2.57 1.53
N ILE A 2 -17.95 -2.07 0.37
CA ILE A 2 -16.62 -1.47 0.11
C ILE A 2 -16.84 0.00 -0.26
N VAL A 3 -16.09 0.90 0.37
CA VAL A 3 -16.00 2.31 -0.01
C VAL A 3 -14.67 2.51 -0.75
N ASP A 4 -14.72 2.93 -2.00
CA ASP A 4 -13.55 3.04 -2.88
C ASP A 4 -13.48 4.43 -3.53
N ALA A 5 -12.41 5.18 -3.23
CA ALA A 5 -12.18 6.51 -3.80
C ALA A 5 -11.81 6.50 -5.29
N GLY A 6 -11.58 5.33 -5.89
CA GLY A 6 -11.27 5.19 -7.32
C GLY A 6 -9.86 5.61 -7.74
N ASN A 7 -8.95 5.86 -6.79
CA ASN A 7 -7.58 6.31 -7.05
C ASN A 7 -6.54 5.27 -6.61
N PRO A 8 -6.41 4.14 -7.32
CA PRO A 8 -5.43 3.12 -6.98
C PRO A 8 -4.00 3.64 -7.22
N ARG A 9 -3.06 3.30 -6.31
CA ARG A 9 -1.65 3.71 -6.39
C ARG A 9 -1.02 3.39 -7.75
N ASN A 10 -1.33 2.24 -8.31
CA ASN A 10 -0.80 1.76 -9.58
C ASN A 10 -1.65 2.17 -10.80
N GLY A 11 -2.62 3.07 -10.63
CA GLY A 11 -3.49 3.53 -11.73
C GLY A 11 -2.77 4.26 -12.85
N VAL A 12 -1.54 4.72 -12.61
CA VAL A 12 -0.65 5.36 -13.59
C VAL A 12 0.09 4.34 -14.48
N SER A 13 0.10 3.05 -14.10
CA SER A 13 0.78 1.99 -14.86
C SER A 13 -0.15 1.41 -15.93
N GLU A 14 0.40 1.16 -17.13
CA GLU A 14 -0.35 0.50 -18.22
C GLU A 14 -0.55 -0.99 -17.94
N HIS A 15 0.45 -1.64 -17.35
CA HIS A 15 0.48 -3.07 -17.10
C HIS A 15 0.82 -3.38 -15.63
N LEU A 16 0.37 -4.52 -15.16
CA LEU A 16 0.78 -5.10 -13.87
C LEU A 16 1.60 -6.37 -14.11
N HIS A 17 2.55 -6.62 -13.22
CA HIS A 17 3.39 -7.81 -13.25
C HIS A 17 3.40 -8.52 -11.91
N GLY A 18 3.77 -9.84 -11.95
CA GLY A 18 3.92 -10.64 -10.75
C GLY A 18 2.59 -11.04 -10.09
N TYR A 19 1.45 -10.89 -10.76
CA TYR A 19 0.18 -11.43 -10.30
C TYR A 19 -0.14 -12.70 -11.08
N LEU A 20 -0.13 -13.84 -10.42
CA LEU A 20 -0.33 -15.15 -11.03
C LEU A 20 -1.61 -15.18 -11.88
N THR A 21 -1.49 -15.61 -13.13
CA THR A 21 -2.53 -15.71 -14.16
C THR A 21 -3.02 -14.37 -14.75
N ARG A 22 -2.53 -13.22 -14.25
CA ARG A 22 -2.95 -11.87 -14.68
C ARG A 22 -1.79 -11.00 -15.15
N ASP A 23 -0.63 -11.58 -15.38
CA ASP A 23 0.56 -10.85 -15.81
C ASP A 23 0.31 -10.14 -17.14
N GLY A 24 0.67 -8.86 -17.21
CA GLY A 24 0.47 -8.01 -18.38
C GLY A 24 -0.94 -7.39 -18.51
N GLU A 25 -1.89 -7.70 -17.62
CA GLU A 25 -3.19 -7.00 -17.60
C GLU A 25 -3.04 -5.56 -17.09
N SER A 26 -4.02 -4.70 -17.38
CA SER A 26 -4.03 -3.38 -16.78
C SER A 26 -4.55 -3.42 -15.34
N PRO A 27 -4.04 -2.56 -14.44
CA PRO A 27 -4.58 -2.44 -13.08
C PRO A 27 -6.09 -2.21 -13.03
N THR A 28 -6.61 -1.44 -13.97
CA THR A 28 -8.04 -1.15 -14.08
C THR A 28 -8.87 -2.40 -14.38
N GLN A 29 -8.38 -3.30 -15.25
CA GLN A 29 -9.06 -4.57 -15.55
C GLN A 29 -9.08 -5.50 -14.35
N LEU A 30 -7.97 -5.61 -13.62
CA LEU A 30 -7.93 -6.41 -12.38
C LEU A 30 -8.93 -5.91 -11.35
N LEU A 31 -9.01 -4.59 -11.12
CA LEU A 31 -9.96 -3.99 -10.18
C LEU A 31 -11.41 -4.15 -10.64
N ALA A 32 -11.68 -4.03 -11.95
CA ALA A 32 -13.02 -4.26 -12.49
C ALA A 32 -13.47 -5.72 -12.28
N ALA A 33 -12.57 -6.69 -12.49
CA ALA A 33 -12.85 -8.10 -12.23
C ALA A 33 -13.16 -8.33 -10.73
N GLY A 34 -12.35 -7.78 -9.82
CA GLY A 34 -12.58 -7.91 -8.39
C GLY A 34 -13.90 -7.27 -7.92
N ARG A 35 -14.27 -6.08 -8.44
CA ARG A 35 -15.57 -5.46 -8.15
C ARG A 35 -16.73 -6.32 -8.62
N LYS A 36 -16.61 -6.91 -9.81
CA LYS A 36 -17.62 -7.83 -10.34
C LYS A 36 -17.80 -9.05 -9.44
N GLU A 37 -16.71 -9.69 -9.02
CA GLU A 37 -16.77 -10.84 -8.10
C GLU A 37 -17.45 -10.45 -6.78
N VAL A 38 -17.11 -9.32 -6.18
CA VAL A 38 -17.75 -8.83 -4.94
C VAL A 38 -19.25 -8.68 -5.12
N THR A 39 -19.72 -8.09 -6.22
CA THR A 39 -21.15 -7.91 -6.51
C THR A 39 -21.88 -9.22 -6.79
N GLU A 40 -21.24 -10.17 -7.45
CA GLU A 40 -21.81 -11.51 -7.69
C GLU A 40 -22.07 -12.29 -6.38
N TYR A 41 -21.26 -12.04 -5.34
CA TYR A 41 -21.49 -12.58 -3.98
C TYR A 41 -22.42 -11.70 -3.12
N GLY A 42 -23.08 -10.68 -3.69
CA GLY A 42 -24.02 -9.81 -2.98
C GLY A 42 -23.34 -8.69 -2.17
N GLY A 43 -22.04 -8.48 -2.35
CA GLY A 43 -21.33 -7.35 -1.78
C GLY A 43 -21.65 -6.05 -2.50
N GLU A 44 -21.53 -4.92 -1.82
CA GLU A 44 -21.75 -3.58 -2.38
C GLU A 44 -20.43 -2.83 -2.50
N VAL A 45 -20.25 -2.11 -3.60
CA VAL A 45 -19.12 -1.22 -3.83
C VAL A 45 -19.64 0.19 -4.10
N THR A 46 -19.29 1.12 -3.22
CA THR A 46 -19.68 2.54 -3.34
C THR A 46 -18.45 3.36 -3.65
N THR A 47 -18.56 4.22 -4.67
CA THR A 47 -17.51 5.21 -4.97
C THR A 47 -17.59 6.35 -3.97
N GLY A 48 -16.49 6.66 -3.30
CA GLY A 48 -16.39 7.73 -2.30
C GLY A 48 -15.16 7.55 -1.41
N THR A 49 -14.90 8.54 -0.58
CA THR A 49 -13.79 8.56 0.36
C THR A 49 -14.31 8.40 1.78
N ALA A 50 -13.79 7.43 2.53
CA ALA A 50 -13.98 7.39 3.97
C ALA A 50 -13.11 8.51 4.58
N ILE A 51 -13.74 9.45 5.28
CA ILE A 51 -13.11 10.66 5.82
C ILE A 51 -12.98 10.64 7.35
N GLY A 52 -13.65 9.70 8.01
CA GLY A 52 -13.57 9.51 9.46
C GLY A 52 -14.17 8.17 9.87
N ILE A 53 -13.75 7.66 11.02
CA ILE A 53 -14.32 6.46 11.66
C ILE A 53 -14.38 6.74 13.16
N GLU A 54 -15.52 6.47 13.77
CA GLU A 54 -15.73 6.57 15.21
C GLU A 54 -16.21 5.22 15.76
N GLN A 55 -15.71 4.81 16.91
CA GLN A 55 -16.22 3.63 17.60
C GLN A 55 -17.51 3.99 18.34
N THR A 56 -18.54 3.17 18.19
CA THR A 56 -19.82 3.35 18.87
C THR A 56 -19.82 2.70 20.26
N GLU A 57 -20.74 3.12 21.13
CA GLU A 57 -20.84 2.61 22.53
C GLU A 57 -21.11 1.12 22.62
N ASP A 58 -21.75 0.54 21.59
CA ASP A 58 -22.05 -0.91 21.49
C ASP A 58 -20.90 -1.73 20.88
N GLY A 59 -19.74 -1.06 20.60
CA GLY A 59 -18.53 -1.71 20.07
C GLY A 59 -18.52 -1.89 18.56
N GLY A 60 -19.45 -1.25 17.84
CA GLY A 60 -19.44 -1.11 16.39
C GLY A 60 -18.67 0.14 15.93
N PHE A 61 -18.87 0.53 14.69
CA PHE A 61 -18.20 1.65 14.06
C PHE A 61 -19.17 2.51 13.24
N LEU A 62 -19.00 3.81 13.27
CA LEU A 62 -19.65 4.75 12.38
C LEU A 62 -18.62 5.33 11.40
N VAL A 63 -18.74 4.95 10.13
CA VAL A 63 -17.84 5.39 9.06
C VAL A 63 -18.44 6.58 8.34
N GLN A 64 -17.75 7.72 8.38
CA GLN A 64 -18.13 8.94 7.66
C GLN A 64 -17.54 8.92 6.25
N THR A 65 -18.35 9.32 5.27
CA THR A 65 -17.92 9.39 3.86
C THR A 65 -18.21 10.78 3.27
N ASP A 66 -17.49 11.13 2.20
CA ASP A 66 -17.66 12.41 1.47
C ASP A 66 -18.92 12.45 0.58
N VAL A 67 -19.59 11.31 0.36
CA VAL A 67 -20.69 11.19 -0.62
C VAL A 67 -22.03 10.79 -0.04
N SER A 68 -22.09 10.28 1.20
CA SER A 68 -23.33 9.76 1.80
C SER A 68 -23.40 10.00 3.30
N ALA A 69 -24.58 9.70 3.88
CA ALA A 69 -24.73 9.59 5.33
C ALA A 69 -23.74 8.54 5.89
N SER A 70 -23.43 8.67 7.18
CA SER A 70 -22.55 7.72 7.87
C SER A 70 -23.03 6.28 7.73
N LEU A 71 -22.07 5.36 7.62
CA LEU A 71 -22.31 3.92 7.50
C LEU A 71 -22.03 3.25 8.83
N GLU A 72 -22.98 2.44 9.31
CA GLU A 72 -22.77 1.61 10.49
C GLU A 72 -22.08 0.29 10.10
N ALA A 73 -21.09 -0.11 10.87
CA ALA A 73 -20.35 -1.35 10.65
C ALA A 73 -20.02 -2.03 11.99
N ARG A 74 -20.04 -3.36 12.01
CA ARG A 74 -19.60 -4.14 13.18
C ARG A 74 -18.09 -4.26 13.26
N THR A 75 -17.43 -4.21 12.08
CA THR A 75 -15.98 -4.33 11.92
C THR A 75 -15.53 -3.50 10.73
N VAL A 76 -14.26 -3.13 10.71
CA VAL A 76 -13.67 -2.34 9.63
C VAL A 76 -12.36 -2.99 9.17
N LEU A 77 -12.19 -3.08 7.84
CA LEU A 77 -10.92 -3.41 7.19
C LEU A 77 -10.43 -2.20 6.40
N VAL A 78 -9.33 -1.61 6.82
CA VAL A 78 -8.70 -0.46 6.16
C VAL A 78 -7.67 -0.96 5.15
N ALA A 79 -7.87 -0.65 3.86
CA ALA A 79 -7.01 -1.04 2.74
C ALA A 79 -6.65 0.18 1.86
N THR A 80 -6.47 1.34 2.47
CA THR A 80 -6.27 2.65 1.85
C THR A 80 -4.91 2.80 1.15
N GLY A 81 -3.97 1.88 1.42
CA GLY A 81 -2.65 1.86 0.81
C GLY A 81 -1.75 3.01 1.30
N LEU A 82 -0.88 3.47 0.42
CA LEU A 82 0.07 4.56 0.67
C LEU A 82 0.10 5.54 -0.50
N ARG A 83 0.77 6.66 -0.32
CA ARG A 83 1.15 7.59 -1.39
C ARG A 83 2.67 7.67 -1.52
N ASP A 84 3.12 7.86 -2.74
CA ASP A 84 4.51 8.06 -3.08
C ASP A 84 4.81 9.57 -3.10
N GLU A 85 5.69 10.03 -2.21
CA GLU A 85 6.18 11.41 -2.24
C GLU A 85 7.52 11.47 -2.94
N LEU A 86 7.54 12.08 -4.11
CA LEU A 86 8.75 12.25 -4.91
C LEU A 86 9.62 13.38 -4.36
N PRO A 87 10.95 13.32 -4.57
CA PRO A 87 11.82 14.46 -4.35
C PRO A 87 11.32 15.67 -5.16
N ASN A 88 11.48 16.86 -4.59
CA ASN A 88 11.11 18.09 -5.29
C ASN A 88 12.17 18.46 -6.36
N ILE A 89 12.11 17.75 -7.49
CA ILE A 89 12.99 17.90 -8.66
C ILE A 89 12.09 18.11 -9.88
N ALA A 90 12.43 19.10 -10.70
CA ALA A 90 11.61 19.49 -11.84
C ALA A 90 11.39 18.33 -12.83
N GLY A 91 10.15 18.16 -13.26
CA GLY A 91 9.73 17.15 -14.23
C GLY A 91 9.46 15.74 -13.69
N LEU A 92 9.88 15.40 -12.45
CA LEU A 92 9.66 14.04 -11.93
C LEU A 92 8.18 13.71 -11.80
N GLN A 93 7.39 14.63 -11.26
CA GLN A 93 5.95 14.41 -11.03
C GLN A 93 5.20 14.23 -12.35
N ASP A 94 5.54 15.00 -13.38
CA ASP A 94 4.87 14.94 -14.68
C ASP A 94 5.16 13.65 -15.46
N ARG A 95 6.24 12.98 -15.08
CA ARG A 95 6.72 11.73 -15.71
C ARG A 95 6.50 10.49 -14.87
N TRP A 96 5.90 10.67 -13.67
CA TRP A 96 5.66 9.55 -12.73
C TRP A 96 4.76 8.48 -13.34
N GLY A 97 5.21 7.24 -13.28
CA GLY A 97 4.52 6.08 -13.83
C GLY A 97 4.67 5.89 -15.35
N VAL A 98 5.35 6.82 -16.04
CA VAL A 98 5.62 6.74 -17.49
C VAL A 98 7.07 6.31 -17.74
N ASP A 99 8.01 7.16 -17.42
CA ASP A 99 9.45 6.92 -17.54
C ASP A 99 10.24 7.40 -16.30
N VAL A 100 9.56 7.93 -15.29
CA VAL A 100 10.02 8.05 -13.91
C VAL A 100 9.31 6.99 -13.07
N LEU A 101 10.06 6.02 -12.57
CA LEU A 101 9.57 4.77 -11.99
C LEU A 101 10.20 4.54 -10.61
N HIS A 102 9.59 3.66 -9.78
CA HIS A 102 10.23 3.28 -8.51
C HIS A 102 10.51 1.79 -8.36
N CYS A 103 9.66 0.94 -8.89
CA CYS A 103 9.69 -0.49 -8.64
C CYS A 103 10.33 -1.26 -9.80
N PRO A 104 11.56 -1.75 -9.69
CA PRO A 104 12.19 -2.55 -10.76
C PRO A 104 11.47 -3.87 -11.03
N TYR A 105 10.85 -4.47 -10.03
CA TYR A 105 10.04 -5.70 -10.23
C TYR A 105 8.74 -5.44 -10.98
N CYS A 106 8.24 -4.20 -10.94
CA CYS A 106 6.99 -3.82 -11.60
C CYS A 106 7.22 -3.37 -13.04
N HIS A 107 8.39 -2.76 -13.35
CA HIS A 107 8.63 -2.08 -14.62
C HIS A 107 9.98 -2.43 -15.26
N GLY A 108 10.86 -3.15 -14.58
CA GLY A 108 12.22 -3.40 -15.07
C GLY A 108 12.25 -4.16 -16.39
N TYR A 109 11.29 -5.07 -16.60
CA TYR A 109 11.23 -5.86 -17.83
C TYR A 109 10.87 -5.02 -19.07
N GLU A 110 9.94 -4.06 -18.92
CA GLU A 110 9.51 -3.16 -20.00
C GLU A 110 10.63 -2.21 -20.44
N VAL A 111 11.44 -1.77 -19.47
CA VAL A 111 12.54 -0.82 -19.71
C VAL A 111 13.91 -1.47 -19.83
N ARG A 112 13.96 -2.80 -19.95
CA ARG A 112 15.23 -3.54 -20.07
C ARG A 112 16.03 -3.08 -21.27
N ASP A 113 17.35 -3.23 -21.19
CA ASP A 113 18.31 -2.93 -22.25
C ASP A 113 18.32 -1.47 -22.72
N THR A 114 17.68 -0.56 -21.94
CA THR A 114 17.68 0.88 -22.22
C THR A 114 18.65 1.61 -21.29
N PRO A 115 19.04 2.88 -21.63
CA PRO A 115 19.82 3.74 -20.73
C PRO A 115 18.99 4.12 -19.48
N ILE A 116 19.32 3.56 -18.32
CA ILE A 116 18.59 3.79 -17.06
C ILE A 116 19.39 4.72 -16.14
N GLY A 117 18.70 5.72 -15.59
CA GLY A 117 19.17 6.53 -14.46
C GLY A 117 18.59 6.02 -13.15
N VAL A 118 19.34 6.11 -12.06
CA VAL A 118 18.81 5.95 -10.70
C VAL A 118 19.16 7.21 -9.92
N LEU A 119 18.12 7.83 -9.35
CA LEU A 119 18.24 9.13 -8.72
C LEU A 119 18.22 9.01 -7.20
N GLY A 120 19.19 9.63 -6.54
CA GLY A 120 19.26 9.78 -5.10
C GLY A 120 18.08 10.59 -4.56
N GLY A 121 17.44 10.07 -3.54
CA GLY A 121 16.31 10.68 -2.85
C GLY A 121 16.39 10.49 -1.34
N ASP A 122 15.34 10.86 -0.62
CA ASP A 122 15.32 10.85 0.85
C ASP A 122 15.40 9.42 1.44
N ASN A 123 14.96 8.42 0.68
CA ASN A 123 15.10 7.01 1.09
C ASN A 123 16.45 6.45 0.63
N ARG A 124 17.51 6.87 1.30
CA ARG A 124 18.90 6.50 0.96
C ARG A 124 19.15 4.98 0.85
N PRO A 125 18.80 4.13 1.85
CA PRO A 125 19.05 2.69 1.77
C PRO A 125 18.35 2.04 0.59
N PHE A 126 17.11 2.43 0.34
CA PHE A 126 16.33 1.94 -0.80
C PHE A 126 16.97 2.35 -2.13
N THR A 127 17.37 3.60 -2.29
CA THR A 127 17.94 4.12 -3.54
C THR A 127 19.27 3.43 -3.91
N ILE A 128 20.16 3.21 -2.94
CA ILE A 128 21.43 2.50 -3.18
C ILE A 128 21.18 1.03 -3.55
N HIS A 129 20.23 0.38 -2.87
CA HIS A 129 19.78 -0.96 -3.23
C HIS A 129 19.19 -0.98 -4.64
N GLN A 130 18.29 -0.04 -4.96
CA GLN A 130 17.63 0.10 -6.26
C GLN A 130 18.65 0.25 -7.40
N ALA A 131 19.68 1.09 -7.22
CA ALA A 131 20.75 1.25 -8.21
C ALA A 131 21.45 -0.08 -8.51
N SER A 132 21.72 -0.87 -7.48
CA SER A 132 22.31 -2.20 -7.65
C SER A 132 21.35 -3.19 -8.30
N LEU A 133 20.05 -3.11 -8.00
CA LEU A 133 19.02 -4.01 -8.49
C LEU A 133 18.71 -3.78 -9.96
N VAL A 134 18.54 -2.52 -10.37
CA VAL A 134 18.21 -2.11 -11.75
C VAL A 134 19.24 -2.63 -12.76
N ARG A 135 20.50 -2.83 -12.34
CA ARG A 135 21.56 -3.42 -13.15
C ARG A 135 21.26 -4.84 -13.66
N GLN A 136 20.23 -5.50 -13.15
CA GLN A 136 19.77 -6.80 -13.64
C GLN A 136 18.96 -6.70 -14.94
N TRP A 137 18.44 -5.52 -15.26
CA TRP A 137 17.63 -5.26 -16.45
C TRP A 137 18.34 -4.47 -17.55
N SER A 138 19.42 -3.73 -17.21
CA SER A 138 20.20 -2.97 -18.20
C SER A 138 21.67 -2.95 -17.87
N ASP A 139 22.51 -3.01 -18.90
CA ASP A 139 23.95 -2.83 -18.80
C ASP A 139 24.37 -1.37 -18.76
N ASP A 140 23.52 -0.43 -19.19
CA ASP A 140 23.76 1.03 -19.15
C ASP A 140 22.99 1.68 -17.99
N VAL A 141 23.58 1.61 -16.79
CA VAL A 141 23.01 2.20 -15.59
C VAL A 141 23.91 3.36 -15.09
N VAL A 142 23.30 4.50 -14.84
CA VAL A 142 23.91 5.65 -14.19
C VAL A 142 23.24 5.92 -12.86
N PHE A 143 24.03 6.00 -11.80
CA PHE A 143 23.57 6.47 -10.50
C PHE A 143 23.90 7.94 -10.32
N PHE A 144 22.92 8.73 -9.98
CA PHE A 144 23.01 10.14 -9.61
C PHE A 144 22.81 10.25 -8.11
N PRO A 145 23.87 10.35 -7.30
CA PRO A 145 23.73 10.45 -5.84
C PRO A 145 22.91 11.66 -5.40
N ASN A 146 22.91 12.72 -6.20
CA ASN A 146 22.27 13.98 -5.90
C ASN A 146 22.79 14.53 -4.55
N ARG A 147 22.00 14.43 -3.46
CA ARG A 147 22.40 14.87 -2.11
C ARG A 147 22.88 13.73 -1.21
N ILE A 148 22.99 12.52 -1.75
CA ILE A 148 23.47 11.35 -1.00
C ILE A 148 25.00 11.32 -1.02
N GLU A 149 25.63 11.36 0.15
CA GLU A 149 27.06 11.09 0.30
C GLU A 149 27.31 9.59 0.32
N LEU A 150 27.98 9.06 -0.70
CA LEU A 150 28.36 7.65 -0.78
C LEU A 150 29.59 7.36 0.06
N THR A 151 29.54 6.31 0.87
CA THR A 151 30.73 5.74 1.48
C THR A 151 31.64 5.10 0.41
N CYS A 152 32.93 4.92 0.71
CA CYS A 152 33.87 4.21 -0.17
C CYS A 152 33.33 2.82 -0.56
N THR A 153 32.83 2.06 0.42
CA THR A 153 32.27 0.72 0.21
C THR A 153 31.06 0.72 -0.74
N GLU A 154 30.15 1.68 -0.62
CA GLU A 154 29.00 1.80 -1.51
C GLU A 154 29.42 2.15 -2.93
N ARG A 155 30.37 3.08 -3.07
CA ARG A 155 30.97 3.47 -4.34
C ARG A 155 31.62 2.27 -5.04
N ASP A 156 32.44 1.52 -4.31
CA ASP A 156 33.08 0.32 -4.82
C ASP A 156 32.07 -0.73 -5.28
N ARG A 157 31.04 -0.97 -4.48
CA ARG A 157 29.95 -1.93 -4.82
C ARG A 157 29.22 -1.55 -6.11
N LEU A 158 28.90 -0.27 -6.31
CA LEU A 158 28.25 0.21 -7.52
C LEU A 158 29.21 0.10 -8.72
N THR A 159 30.45 0.52 -8.57
CA THR A 159 31.46 0.54 -9.63
C THR A 159 31.81 -0.87 -10.12
N VAL A 160 32.01 -1.84 -9.22
CA VAL A 160 32.29 -3.25 -9.57
C VAL A 160 31.13 -3.87 -10.37
N ARG A 161 29.89 -3.39 -10.16
CA ARG A 161 28.74 -3.83 -10.95
C ARG A 161 28.62 -3.11 -12.31
N GLY A 162 29.57 -2.23 -12.66
CA GLY A 162 29.54 -1.48 -13.90
C GLY A 162 28.57 -0.29 -13.88
N ILE A 163 28.11 0.12 -12.70
CA ILE A 163 27.23 1.28 -12.56
C ILE A 163 28.08 2.54 -12.53
N ARG A 164 27.86 3.43 -13.48
CA ARG A 164 28.54 4.72 -13.52
C ARG A 164 27.91 5.69 -12.52
N ILE A 165 28.74 6.36 -11.73
CA ILE A 165 28.30 7.38 -10.78
C ILE A 165 28.55 8.76 -11.40
N VAL A 166 27.51 9.61 -11.40
CA VAL A 166 27.59 10.99 -11.87
C VAL A 166 27.24 11.90 -10.71
N GLU A 167 28.24 12.59 -10.21
CA GLU A 167 28.14 13.51 -9.07
C GLU A 167 27.50 14.84 -9.47
N GLY A 168 26.92 15.50 -8.49
CA GLY A 168 26.31 16.82 -8.60
C GLY A 168 24.84 16.82 -8.28
N ASP A 169 24.32 17.99 -7.93
CA ASP A 169 22.90 18.19 -7.65
C ASP A 169 22.11 18.06 -8.95
N VAL A 170 20.97 17.37 -8.87
CA VAL A 170 20.03 17.19 -9.98
C VAL A 170 19.03 18.35 -9.96
N ALA A 171 18.99 19.10 -11.06
CA ALA A 171 18.05 20.21 -11.26
C ALA A 171 16.69 19.73 -11.78
N GLY A 172 16.70 18.71 -12.66
CA GLY A 172 15.47 18.22 -13.28
C GLY A 172 15.69 17.01 -14.17
N VAL A 173 14.63 16.63 -14.86
CA VAL A 173 14.68 15.70 -15.99
C VAL A 173 14.30 16.46 -17.26
N SER A 174 15.02 16.20 -18.35
CA SER A 174 14.70 16.75 -19.67
C SER A 174 13.77 15.83 -20.44
N VAL A 175 12.90 16.42 -21.26
CA VAL A 175 11.90 15.72 -22.08
C VAL A 175 12.05 16.19 -23.53
N ALA A 176 12.16 15.25 -24.46
CA ALA A 176 12.11 15.51 -25.91
C ALA A 176 11.07 14.59 -26.54
N ASP A 177 10.27 15.10 -27.45
CA ASP A 177 9.20 14.37 -28.18
C ASP A 177 8.25 13.59 -27.25
N GLY A 178 7.93 14.17 -26.07
CA GLY A 178 7.03 13.57 -25.07
C GLY A 178 7.62 12.40 -24.28
N ARG A 179 8.93 12.17 -24.33
CA ARG A 179 9.65 11.13 -23.62
C ARG A 179 10.80 11.73 -22.81
N LEU A 180 11.14 11.05 -21.72
CA LEU A 180 12.33 11.39 -20.94
C LEU A 180 13.59 11.23 -21.83
N ASP A 181 14.40 12.26 -21.88
CA ASP A 181 15.61 12.34 -22.72
C ASP A 181 16.89 12.37 -21.87
N GLY A 182 16.82 12.85 -20.62
CA GLY A 182 17.98 12.89 -19.76
C GLY A 182 17.73 13.40 -18.36
N VAL A 183 18.80 13.36 -17.55
CA VAL A 183 18.87 13.96 -16.21
C VAL A 183 19.73 15.22 -16.32
N GLU A 184 19.16 16.35 -15.91
CA GLU A 184 19.81 17.65 -15.90
C GLU A 184 20.44 17.93 -14.54
N LEU A 185 21.73 18.20 -14.53
CA LEU A 185 22.48 18.62 -13.34
C LEU A 185 22.40 20.15 -13.16
N ALA A 186 22.56 20.61 -11.92
CA ALA A 186 22.63 22.04 -11.61
C ALA A 186 23.77 22.77 -12.31
N SER A 187 24.78 22.05 -12.79
CA SER A 187 25.85 22.58 -13.65
C SER A 187 25.41 22.93 -15.08
N GLY A 188 24.18 22.55 -15.48
CA GLY A 188 23.67 22.64 -16.85
C GLY A 188 24.05 21.45 -17.74
N GLN A 189 24.79 20.46 -17.22
CA GLN A 189 25.05 19.23 -17.95
C GLN A 189 23.80 18.35 -18.00
N VAL A 190 23.43 17.87 -19.20
CA VAL A 190 22.40 16.84 -19.37
C VAL A 190 23.09 15.50 -19.62
N VAL A 191 22.69 14.50 -18.85
CA VAL A 191 23.15 13.11 -19.01
C VAL A 191 22.02 12.32 -19.64
N PRO A 192 22.14 11.87 -20.91
CA PRO A 192 21.05 11.16 -21.61
C PRO A 192 20.65 9.90 -20.88
N ARG A 193 19.36 9.76 -20.60
CA ARG A 193 18.69 8.59 -20.01
C ARG A 193 17.28 8.47 -20.57
N SER A 194 16.84 7.25 -20.83
CA SER A 194 15.48 7.00 -21.33
C SER A 194 14.47 6.76 -20.22
N VAL A 195 14.96 6.36 -19.05
CA VAL A 195 14.15 6.02 -17.86
C VAL A 195 14.92 6.42 -16.61
N VAL A 196 14.22 6.88 -15.60
CA VAL A 196 14.79 7.20 -14.29
C VAL A 196 14.04 6.42 -13.20
N PHE A 197 14.77 5.65 -12.40
CA PHE A 197 14.25 5.09 -11.16
C PHE A 197 14.53 6.03 -9.99
N VAL A 198 13.54 6.22 -9.13
CA VAL A 198 13.65 7.05 -7.93
C VAL A 198 13.04 6.34 -6.73
N GLY A 199 13.65 6.51 -5.56
CA GLY A 199 13.09 6.03 -4.29
C GLY A 199 12.21 7.10 -3.67
N PRO A 200 10.88 7.04 -3.79
CA PRO A 200 9.98 7.99 -3.14
C PRO A 200 9.98 7.77 -1.62
N ARG A 201 9.54 8.76 -0.86
CA ARG A 201 9.13 8.56 0.51
C ARG A 201 7.74 7.94 0.53
N PHE A 202 7.63 6.75 1.11
CA PHE A 202 6.35 6.06 1.28
C PHE A 202 5.60 6.66 2.48
N VAL A 203 4.39 7.15 2.25
CA VAL A 203 3.54 7.73 3.29
C VAL A 203 2.24 6.92 3.36
N PRO A 204 1.99 6.18 4.46
CA PRO A 204 0.76 5.42 4.59
C PRO A 204 -0.46 6.33 4.60
N ARG A 205 -1.57 5.85 4.09
CA ARG A 205 -2.88 6.51 4.20
C ARG A 205 -3.63 5.93 5.40
N ASP A 206 -3.08 6.13 6.57
CA ASP A 206 -3.44 5.49 7.83
C ASP A 206 -4.25 6.38 8.79
N ALA A 207 -4.65 7.57 8.38
CA ALA A 207 -5.38 8.51 9.24
C ALA A 207 -6.57 7.85 9.95
N LEU A 208 -7.36 7.03 9.24
CA LEU A 208 -8.50 6.32 9.81
C LEU A 208 -8.08 5.33 10.94
N LEU A 209 -6.93 4.70 10.81
CA LEU A 209 -6.38 3.78 11.82
C LEU A 209 -5.81 4.54 13.02
N THR A 210 -5.13 5.65 12.76
CA THR A 210 -4.56 6.53 13.78
C THR A 210 -5.66 7.18 14.62
N ASP A 211 -6.73 7.66 13.99
CA ASP A 211 -7.89 8.25 14.66
C ASP A 211 -8.62 7.24 15.57
N LEU A 212 -8.60 5.96 15.20
CA LEU A 212 -9.11 4.86 16.02
C LEU A 212 -8.15 4.42 17.15
N GLY A 213 -6.98 5.03 17.25
CA GLY A 213 -5.97 4.72 18.27
C GLY A 213 -5.21 3.42 18.02
N CYS A 214 -5.11 2.95 16.78
CA CYS A 214 -4.28 1.79 16.46
C CYS A 214 -2.80 2.08 16.71
N ASP A 215 -2.08 1.11 17.30
CA ASP A 215 -0.66 1.22 17.58
C ASP A 215 0.16 1.31 16.29
N ALA A 216 1.22 2.12 16.32
CA ALA A 216 2.20 2.21 15.24
C ALA A 216 3.60 1.84 15.73
N ASP A 217 4.45 1.36 14.81
CA ASP A 217 5.85 1.09 15.05
C ASP A 217 6.71 2.37 15.15
N GLU A 218 7.99 2.22 15.41
CA GLU A 218 8.96 3.32 15.51
C GLU A 218 9.11 4.15 14.22
N ASN A 219 8.69 3.61 13.08
CA ASN A 219 8.71 4.25 11.76
C ASN A 219 7.35 4.87 11.38
N GLY A 220 6.34 4.78 12.26
CA GLY A 220 5.00 5.32 12.06
C GLY A 220 4.08 4.42 11.22
N TRP A 221 4.40 3.13 11.03
CA TRP A 221 3.52 2.18 10.35
C TRP A 221 2.62 1.48 11.36
N VAL A 222 1.33 1.34 11.02
CA VAL A 222 0.38 0.62 11.87
C VAL A 222 0.80 -0.83 12.04
N VAL A 223 0.88 -1.27 13.30
CA VAL A 223 1.25 -2.64 13.67
C VAL A 223 0.04 -3.55 13.51
N THR A 224 0.24 -4.67 12.83
CA THR A 224 -0.78 -5.72 12.66
C THR A 224 -0.24 -7.08 13.05
N ASP A 225 -1.14 -7.95 13.48
CA ASP A 225 -0.84 -9.37 13.61
C ASP A 225 -0.69 -10.04 12.22
N PRO A 226 -0.29 -11.31 12.13
CA PRO A 226 -0.15 -12.00 10.84
C PRO A 226 -1.45 -12.14 10.03
N ALA A 227 -2.61 -11.90 10.63
CA ALA A 227 -3.93 -11.92 9.99
C ALA A 227 -4.46 -10.51 9.69
N GLY A 228 -3.66 -9.46 9.93
CA GLY A 228 -4.02 -8.07 9.69
C GLY A 228 -4.80 -7.41 10.82
N GLY A 229 -5.02 -8.07 11.96
CA GLY A 229 -5.65 -7.50 13.15
C GLY A 229 -4.79 -6.38 13.74
N THR A 230 -5.38 -5.24 14.07
CA THR A 230 -4.72 -4.12 14.75
C THR A 230 -4.83 -4.22 16.27
N SER A 231 -4.25 -3.28 17.02
CA SER A 231 -4.43 -3.20 18.48
C SER A 231 -5.86 -2.81 18.89
N THR A 232 -6.67 -2.27 17.96
CA THR A 232 -8.06 -1.88 18.21
C THR A 232 -9.00 -3.04 17.83
N PRO A 233 -9.76 -3.63 18.78
CA PRO A 233 -10.67 -4.72 18.50
C PRO A 233 -11.71 -4.35 17.44
N GLY A 234 -11.94 -5.26 16.47
CA GLY A 234 -12.87 -5.02 15.36
C GLY A 234 -12.28 -4.24 14.18
N VAL A 235 -10.98 -3.90 14.23
CA VAL A 235 -10.27 -3.16 13.17
C VAL A 235 -9.13 -3.99 12.59
N TRP A 236 -9.11 -4.11 11.27
CA TRP A 236 -8.04 -4.76 10.50
C TRP A 236 -7.42 -3.80 9.50
N ALA A 237 -6.19 -4.08 9.10
CA ALA A 237 -5.50 -3.39 8.01
C ALA A 237 -4.87 -4.40 7.04
N ALA A 238 -4.85 -4.08 5.74
CA ALA A 238 -4.25 -4.94 4.73
C ALA A 238 -3.63 -4.14 3.57
N GLY A 239 -2.60 -4.70 2.96
CA GLY A 239 -1.89 -4.10 1.85
C GLY A 239 -0.96 -2.95 2.26
N ASN A 240 -0.68 -2.02 1.35
CA ASN A 240 0.36 -1.01 1.57
C ASN A 240 0.10 -0.02 2.72
N VAL A 241 -1.05 -0.01 3.34
CA VAL A 241 -1.31 0.83 4.52
C VAL A 241 -0.53 0.34 5.76
N SER A 242 -0.24 -0.96 5.83
CA SER A 242 0.52 -1.60 6.92
C SER A 242 1.78 -2.33 6.46
N ASP A 243 1.91 -2.61 5.15
CA ASP A 243 3.05 -3.32 4.54
C ASP A 243 3.52 -2.56 3.30
N SER A 244 4.46 -1.62 3.46
CA SER A 244 4.90 -0.72 2.38
C SER A 244 5.46 -1.44 1.14
N PRO A 245 6.21 -2.56 1.24
CA PRO A 245 6.75 -3.28 0.10
C PRO A 245 5.75 -4.24 -0.57
N ALA A 246 4.52 -4.40 -0.04
CA ALA A 246 3.57 -5.36 -0.57
C ALA A 246 3.32 -5.17 -2.07
N GLN A 247 3.57 -6.22 -2.84
CA GLN A 247 3.18 -6.34 -4.24
C GLN A 247 1.67 -6.63 -4.35
N LEU A 248 1.10 -6.52 -5.55
CA LEU A 248 -0.33 -6.76 -5.76
C LEU A 248 -0.81 -8.11 -5.22
N ILE A 249 -0.05 -9.18 -5.48
CA ILE A 249 -0.42 -10.52 -5.03
C ILE A 249 -0.32 -10.66 -3.50
N THR A 250 0.66 -10.03 -2.86
CA THR A 250 0.79 -10.05 -1.41
C THR A 250 -0.27 -9.19 -0.73
N ALA A 251 -0.65 -8.05 -1.32
CA ALA A 251 -1.76 -7.23 -0.84
C ALA A 251 -3.10 -7.98 -0.96
N ALA A 252 -3.35 -8.69 -2.07
CA ALA A 252 -4.53 -9.53 -2.24
C ALA A 252 -4.57 -10.69 -1.21
N ALA A 253 -3.43 -11.36 -0.98
CA ALA A 253 -3.31 -12.40 0.03
C ALA A 253 -3.55 -11.86 1.45
N ALA A 254 -3.04 -10.67 1.77
CA ALA A 254 -3.29 -10.00 3.05
C ALA A 254 -4.77 -9.70 3.24
N GLY A 255 -5.46 -9.18 2.21
CA GLY A 255 -6.89 -8.95 2.23
C GLY A 255 -7.70 -10.24 2.47
N SER A 256 -7.33 -11.34 1.82
CA SER A 256 -7.96 -12.65 2.03
C SER A 256 -7.78 -13.16 3.46
N LYS A 257 -6.56 -13.05 4.02
CA LYS A 257 -6.28 -13.45 5.42
C LYS A 257 -7.07 -12.59 6.41
N ALA A 258 -7.10 -11.28 6.21
CA ALA A 258 -7.86 -10.36 7.05
C ALA A 258 -9.36 -10.66 7.00
N ALA A 259 -9.92 -10.95 5.83
CA ALA A 259 -11.33 -11.30 5.68
C ALA A 259 -11.71 -12.57 6.44
N ILE A 260 -10.84 -13.61 6.42
CA ILE A 260 -11.06 -14.85 7.19
C ILE A 260 -11.05 -14.57 8.69
N ALA A 261 -10.07 -13.80 9.18
CA ALA A 261 -9.95 -13.46 10.60
C ALA A 261 -11.13 -12.59 11.08
N LEU A 262 -11.53 -11.62 10.29
CA LEU A 262 -12.67 -10.76 10.53
C LEU A 262 -13.99 -11.57 10.60
N ASN A 263 -14.19 -12.49 9.67
CA ASN A 263 -15.37 -13.38 9.69
C ASN A 263 -15.40 -14.27 10.93
N HIS A 264 -14.24 -14.81 11.34
CA HIS A 264 -14.15 -15.59 12.59
C HIS A 264 -14.50 -14.74 13.81
N TYR A 265 -13.98 -13.52 13.89
CA TYR A 265 -14.30 -12.57 14.97
C TYR A 265 -15.82 -12.28 15.04
N LEU A 266 -16.48 -12.03 13.91
CA LEU A 266 -17.92 -11.80 13.84
C LEU A 266 -18.72 -13.02 14.28
N LEU A 267 -18.32 -14.22 13.86
CA LEU A 267 -18.94 -15.48 14.25
C LEU A 267 -18.89 -15.68 15.77
N GLU A 268 -17.74 -15.47 16.40
CA GLU A 268 -17.59 -15.60 17.86
C GLU A 268 -18.48 -14.58 18.61
N GLN A 269 -18.57 -13.34 18.11
CA GLN A 269 -19.49 -12.36 18.66
C GLN A 269 -20.97 -12.80 18.57
N ASP A 270 -21.36 -13.38 17.44
CA ASP A 270 -22.73 -13.86 17.23
C ASP A 270 -23.05 -15.04 18.16
N ILE A 271 -22.10 -15.97 18.37
CA ILE A 271 -22.21 -17.06 19.32
C ILE A 271 -22.41 -16.52 20.75
N VAL A 272 -21.58 -15.59 21.18
CA VAL A 272 -21.65 -14.98 22.52
C VAL A 272 -23.01 -14.31 22.73
N ARG A 273 -23.50 -13.54 21.76
CA ARG A 273 -24.82 -12.90 21.81
C ARG A 273 -25.94 -13.92 21.90
N ALA A 274 -25.88 -14.99 21.09
CA ALA A 274 -26.90 -16.04 21.11
C ALA A 274 -26.95 -16.77 22.46
N VAL A 275 -25.78 -17.07 23.05
CA VAL A 275 -25.70 -17.71 24.38
C VAL A 275 -26.28 -16.80 25.46
N ALA A 276 -25.93 -15.51 25.47
CA ALA A 276 -26.47 -14.55 26.43
C ALA A 276 -28.00 -14.46 26.36
N THR A 277 -28.56 -14.33 25.15
CA THR A 277 -30.02 -14.29 24.95
C THR A 277 -30.71 -15.59 25.42
N ALA A 278 -30.10 -16.76 25.14
CA ALA A 278 -30.64 -18.04 25.57
C ALA A 278 -30.65 -18.19 27.11
N THR A 279 -29.64 -17.63 27.77
CA THR A 279 -29.52 -17.67 29.24
C THR A 279 -30.58 -16.77 29.92
N GLU A 280 -30.84 -15.59 29.34
CA GLU A 280 -31.90 -14.68 29.84
C GLU A 280 -33.30 -15.24 29.69
N LEU A 281 -33.53 -16.07 28.69
CA LEU A 281 -34.85 -16.71 28.44
C LEU A 281 -35.10 -17.97 29.31
N GLN A 282 -34.12 -18.50 30.05
CA GLN A 282 -34.32 -19.59 30.98
C GLN A 282 -35.01 -19.07 32.25
N PRO A 283 -36.29 -19.46 32.53
CA PRO A 283 -36.93 -19.04 33.76
C PRO A 283 -36.15 -19.58 34.96
N SER A 284 -35.92 -18.76 35.96
CA SER A 284 -35.34 -19.17 37.24
C SER A 284 -36.23 -20.28 37.86
N VAL A 285 -35.75 -21.50 37.77
CA VAL A 285 -36.37 -22.61 38.52
C VAL A 285 -36.09 -22.36 40.01
N THR A 286 -36.93 -21.55 40.63
CA THR A 286 -36.94 -21.41 42.09
C THR A 286 -37.33 -22.76 42.67
N GLY A 287 -36.34 -23.43 43.26
CA GLY A 287 -36.51 -24.70 43.92
C GLY A 287 -37.64 -24.66 44.96
N SER A 288 -38.73 -25.33 44.66
CA SER A 288 -39.68 -25.71 45.69
C SER A 288 -39.05 -26.77 46.61
N SER A 289 -38.68 -26.33 47.79
CA SER A 289 -38.23 -27.22 48.88
C SER A 289 -39.36 -28.24 49.16
N PRO A 290 -39.14 -29.55 49.23
CA PRO A 290 -40.15 -30.51 49.63
C PRO A 290 -40.44 -30.29 51.12
N ARG A 291 -41.68 -29.89 51.43
CA ARG A 291 -42.17 -29.89 52.84
C ARG A 291 -42.14 -31.32 53.34
N GLY A 292 -41.39 -31.53 54.39
CA GLY A 292 -41.37 -32.77 55.15
C GLY A 292 -42.74 -33.08 55.67
N VAL A 293 -43.16 -34.36 55.51
CA VAL A 293 -44.28 -34.92 56.15
C VAL A 293 -43.79 -35.66 57.40
N SER A 294 -44.32 -35.23 58.52
CA SER A 294 -44.12 -35.86 59.85
C SER A 294 -44.92 -37.16 59.93
#